data_09511202d4ab5a8b8f8cda12c131649b
#
_entry.id   09511202d4ab5a8b8f8cda12c131649b
#
_cell.length_a   1.000
_cell.length_b   1.000
_cell.length_c   1.000
_cell.angle_alpha   90.00
_cell.angle_beta   90.00
_cell.angle_gamma   90.00
#
_symmetry.space_group_name_H-M   'P 1'
#
loop_
_entity.id
_entity.type
_entity.pdbx_description
1 polymer ?
#
loop_
_entity_poly.entity_id
_entity_poly.type
_entity_poly.pdbx_seq_one_letter_code
_entity_poly.pdbx_strand_id
1 'polypeptide(L)'
;MYLSTALIICGYYTTKLWIIQQLVDNFLWIIFLTLYIQKSRIVPQFVVDGTFPAVVEYHKGRSPAQFIPLKNKEEKEMMKNEVRVCEHCGVIIGDGEWHTVDGYGRITCEECSQDMYYCECCDNYFEMDDIVTIHDRDGDIVQFVCHDCAEAYYHQCSECGRWYTDSAFNSDRDVCANCTPDVILPYHAHNPIGLQFHGSTEYSFINGYIAGELEVTGLDNWAAADILEACGGYEFCHFEHDCSVDGAEIIFQPRTIEAWEAAKPAINSMYDILKEYDCTSEHGNGFHIHISRTAFGSTNKEQAESIAKFMRLFSGDNHIRCCMIAECSSTDAHDWARDCGQYAKDEQRRIAEAHTGDRYIAVNVSNDDTVEVRLGRSTMSIDRFYSWIHFIAAMVRRAETITVKEADDFNYWMYGAPADVQELVTSAGVYFTEPIRPIPAERYNEIIKMLARNLKYIEEAVTGKCVNRYDVLKKIANITDNEARVLGLL
;
A
#
# COMPACT_ATOMS: atom_id res chain seq x y z
N MET A 1 6.52 -13.63 -48.41
CA MET A 1 5.68 -12.49 -48.82
C MET A 1 4.49 -12.24 -47.88
N TYR A 2 4.03 -13.20 -47.10
CA TYR A 2 2.91 -13.03 -46.13
C TYR A 2 3.29 -12.48 -44.75
N LEU A 3 4.57 -12.54 -44.34
CA LEU A 3 5.04 -12.01 -43.07
C LEU A 3 5.31 -10.49 -43.06
N SER A 4 5.64 -9.94 -44.23
CA SER A 4 5.88 -8.47 -44.36
C SER A 4 4.58 -7.67 -44.35
N THR A 5 3.47 -8.24 -44.82
CA THR A 5 2.17 -7.55 -44.86
C THR A 5 1.51 -7.49 -43.49
N ALA A 6 1.71 -8.52 -42.61
CA ALA A 6 1.19 -8.54 -41.25
C ALA A 6 1.88 -7.53 -40.33
N LEU A 7 3.19 -7.30 -40.49
CA LEU A 7 3.95 -6.30 -39.73
C LEU A 7 3.58 -4.86 -40.13
N ILE A 8 3.26 -4.61 -41.38
CA ILE A 8 2.84 -3.28 -41.86
C ILE A 8 1.43 -2.94 -41.36
N ILE A 9 0.53 -3.92 -41.26
CA ILE A 9 -0.83 -3.71 -40.76
C ILE A 9 -0.80 -3.47 -39.25
N CYS A 10 0.02 -4.20 -38.47
CA CYS A 10 0.14 -4.03 -37.02
C CYS A 10 0.76 -2.65 -36.68
N GLY A 11 1.78 -2.19 -37.44
CA GLY A 11 2.36 -0.86 -37.25
C GLY A 11 1.40 0.29 -37.58
N TYR A 12 0.48 0.09 -38.55
CA TYR A 12 -0.50 1.10 -38.92
C TYR A 12 -1.63 1.27 -37.91
N TYR A 13 -2.03 0.18 -37.24
CA TYR A 13 -3.03 0.23 -36.18
C TYR A 13 -2.48 0.82 -34.85
N THR A 14 -1.25 0.53 -34.49
CA THR A 14 -0.62 1.12 -33.30
C THR A 14 -0.41 2.63 -33.43
N THR A 15 -0.02 3.11 -34.62
CA THR A 15 0.14 4.55 -34.85
C THR A 15 -1.19 5.29 -34.86
N LYS A 16 -2.26 4.70 -35.39
CA LYS A 16 -3.61 5.31 -35.34
C LYS A 16 -4.19 5.33 -33.93
N LEU A 17 -4.00 4.28 -33.16
CA LEU A 17 -4.40 4.24 -31.74
C LEU A 17 -3.65 5.29 -30.92
N TRP A 18 -2.34 5.46 -31.15
CA TRP A 18 -1.55 6.49 -30.50
C TRP A 18 -2.00 7.91 -30.83
N ILE A 19 -2.31 8.19 -32.11
CA ILE A 19 -2.86 9.50 -32.52
C ILE A 19 -4.25 9.74 -31.93
N ILE A 20 -5.11 8.72 -31.85
CA ILE A 20 -6.43 8.85 -31.22
C ILE A 20 -6.28 9.10 -29.72
N GLN A 21 -5.38 8.43 -29.04
CA GLN A 21 -5.10 8.66 -27.62
C GLN A 21 -4.61 10.08 -27.35
N GLN A 22 -3.67 10.58 -28.16
CA GLN A 22 -3.18 11.97 -28.07
C GLN A 22 -4.30 13.02 -28.35
N LEU A 23 -5.24 12.71 -29.23
CA LEU A 23 -6.38 13.59 -29.52
C LEU A 23 -7.40 13.59 -28.36
N VAL A 24 -7.63 12.43 -27.75
CA VAL A 24 -8.52 12.30 -26.56
C VAL A 24 -7.93 13.03 -25.36
N ASP A 25 -6.65 12.87 -25.09
CA ASP A 25 -5.95 13.52 -23.98
C ASP A 25 -5.95 15.04 -24.13
N ASN A 26 -5.71 15.57 -25.36
CA ASN A 26 -5.81 16.99 -25.65
C ASN A 26 -7.25 17.52 -25.53
N PHE A 27 -8.26 16.72 -25.91
CA PHE A 27 -9.67 17.13 -25.82
C PHE A 27 -10.15 17.17 -24.36
N LEU A 28 -9.73 16.22 -23.53
CA LEU A 28 -9.97 16.22 -22.10
C LEU A 28 -9.31 17.42 -21.41
N TRP A 29 -8.10 17.78 -21.84
CA TRP A 29 -7.40 18.95 -21.30
C TRP A 29 -8.12 20.27 -21.65
N ILE A 30 -8.64 20.40 -22.87
CA ILE A 30 -9.44 21.57 -23.29
C ILE A 30 -10.75 21.64 -22.50
N ILE A 31 -11.42 20.52 -22.26
CA ILE A 31 -12.66 20.47 -21.44
C ILE A 31 -12.33 20.85 -19.99
N PHE A 32 -11.23 20.32 -19.43
CA PHE A 32 -10.81 20.64 -18.06
C PHE A 32 -10.47 22.14 -17.94
N LEU A 33 -9.74 22.70 -18.90
CA LEU A 33 -9.41 24.12 -18.92
C LEU A 33 -10.67 25.00 -19.06
N THR A 34 -11.63 24.60 -19.90
CA THR A 34 -12.88 25.31 -20.10
C THR A 34 -13.75 25.30 -18.86
N LEU A 35 -13.85 24.15 -18.16
CA LEU A 35 -14.56 24.00 -16.90
C LEU A 35 -13.87 24.78 -15.76
N TYR A 36 -12.54 24.80 -15.74
CA TYR A 36 -11.76 25.57 -14.79
C TYR A 36 -11.96 27.09 -14.97
N ILE A 37 -11.93 27.58 -16.22
CA ILE A 37 -12.18 28.99 -16.53
C ILE A 37 -13.61 29.40 -16.17
N GLN A 38 -14.62 28.54 -16.41
CA GLN A 38 -16.00 28.81 -16.01
C GLN A 38 -16.21 28.87 -14.50
N LYS A 39 -15.43 28.09 -13.72
CA LYS A 39 -15.53 28.03 -12.26
C LYS A 39 -14.78 29.17 -11.55
N SER A 40 -13.71 29.69 -12.16
CA SER A 40 -12.83 30.69 -11.54
C SER A 40 -13.21 32.16 -11.79
N ARG A 41 -14.19 32.47 -12.65
CA ARG A 41 -14.58 33.85 -13.02
C ARG A 41 -13.42 34.78 -13.40
N ILE A 42 -12.35 34.22 -13.98
CA ILE A 42 -11.19 35.01 -14.43
C ILE A 42 -11.38 35.31 -15.93
N VAL A 43 -11.45 36.58 -16.28
CA VAL A 43 -11.46 37.04 -17.67
C VAL A 43 -10.00 37.30 -18.08
N PRO A 44 -9.43 36.60 -19.06
CA PRO A 44 -8.07 36.88 -19.51
C PRO A 44 -8.02 38.19 -20.30
N GLN A 45 -7.20 39.14 -19.87
CA GLN A 45 -6.77 40.27 -20.72
C GLN A 45 -5.62 39.79 -21.62
N PHE A 46 -5.84 39.75 -22.91
CA PHE A 46 -4.78 39.48 -23.89
C PHE A 46 -3.88 40.68 -24.04
N VAL A 47 -2.60 40.54 -23.70
CA VAL A 47 -1.52 41.47 -24.05
C VAL A 47 -0.76 40.86 -25.22
N VAL A 48 -0.64 41.64 -26.28
CA VAL A 48 -0.01 41.27 -27.59
C VAL A 48 1.42 41.78 -27.61
N ASP A 49 2.32 41.15 -26.86
CA ASP A 49 3.77 41.22 -27.09
C ASP A 49 4.53 40.19 -26.22
N GLY A 50 4.65 39.05 -26.69
CA GLY A 50 5.71 38.04 -26.63
C GLY A 50 6.53 37.80 -25.35
N THR A 51 6.17 38.32 -24.17
CA THR A 51 6.89 38.04 -22.92
C THR A 51 5.94 37.43 -21.88
N PHE A 52 6.31 36.28 -21.33
CA PHE A 52 5.56 35.60 -20.27
C PHE A 52 5.43 36.49 -19.05
N PRO A 53 4.22 36.79 -18.56
CA PRO A 53 4.07 37.48 -17.29
C PRO A 53 4.33 36.52 -16.13
N ALA A 54 5.07 36.98 -15.15
CA ALA A 54 5.20 36.33 -13.84
C ALA A 54 3.81 36.13 -13.24
N VAL A 55 3.62 34.98 -12.58
CA VAL A 55 2.42 34.67 -11.81
C VAL A 55 2.33 35.72 -10.69
N VAL A 56 1.38 36.64 -10.80
CA VAL A 56 1.03 37.55 -9.72
C VAL A 56 -0.07 36.87 -8.91
N GLU A 57 0.27 36.39 -7.74
CA GLU A 57 -0.71 35.99 -6.73
C GLU A 57 -1.59 37.18 -6.37
N TYR A 58 -2.85 37.11 -6.72
CA TYR A 58 -3.85 38.06 -6.23
C TYR A 58 -4.30 37.60 -4.84
N HIS A 59 -3.73 38.19 -3.81
CA HIS A 59 -4.39 38.23 -2.52
C HIS A 59 -5.75 38.90 -2.70
N LYS A 60 -6.80 38.21 -2.25
CA LYS A 60 -8.14 38.84 -2.12
C LYS A 60 -8.10 39.94 -1.08
N GLY A 61 -7.57 41.07 -1.47
CA GLY A 61 -7.69 42.29 -0.65
C GLY A 61 -9.13 42.73 -0.60
N ARG A 62 -9.66 42.93 0.60
CA ARG A 62 -10.82 43.78 0.78
C ARG A 62 -10.50 45.14 0.18
N SER A 63 -11.47 45.72 -0.52
CA SER A 63 -11.42 47.12 -0.95
C SER A 63 -10.92 48.01 0.20
N PRO A 64 -9.96 48.89 -0.04
CA PRO A 64 -9.60 49.86 0.97
C PRO A 64 -10.88 50.61 1.38
N ALA A 65 -11.10 50.71 2.68
CA ALA A 65 -12.12 51.60 3.21
C ALA A 65 -11.99 52.93 2.47
N GLN A 66 -13.03 53.31 1.74
CA GLN A 66 -13.03 54.59 1.08
C GLN A 66 -12.82 55.66 2.14
N PHE A 67 -11.64 56.28 2.12
CA PHE A 67 -11.45 57.54 2.78
C PHE A 67 -12.48 58.52 2.18
N ILE A 68 -13.52 58.79 2.93
CA ILE A 68 -14.44 59.88 2.64
C ILE A 68 -13.67 61.14 3.07
N PRO A 69 -13.20 61.96 2.13
CA PRO A 69 -12.57 63.22 2.54
C PRO A 69 -13.64 64.10 3.19
N LEU A 70 -13.43 64.42 4.44
CA LEU A 70 -14.29 65.40 5.14
C LEU A 70 -14.37 66.71 4.32
N LYS A 71 -15.56 67.02 3.83
CA LYS A 71 -15.78 68.01 2.78
C LYS A 71 -15.80 69.44 3.27
N ASN A 72 -15.88 69.74 4.57
CA ASN A 72 -15.98 71.12 5.01
C ASN A 72 -15.16 71.44 6.25
N LYS A 73 -14.57 72.65 6.22
CA LYS A 73 -13.78 73.25 7.31
C LYS A 73 -14.64 73.44 8.60
N GLU A 74 -15.95 73.53 8.44
CA GLU A 74 -16.89 73.68 9.55
C GLU A 74 -17.11 72.40 10.36
N GLU A 75 -17.05 71.22 9.73
CA GLU A 75 -17.10 69.91 10.44
C GLU A 75 -15.85 69.65 11.28
N LYS A 76 -14.71 70.19 10.87
CA LYS A 76 -13.46 70.13 11.66
C LYS A 76 -13.46 71.01 12.88
N GLU A 77 -14.23 72.12 12.86
CA GLU A 77 -14.37 73.00 14.03
C GLU A 77 -15.44 72.53 15.02
N MET A 78 -16.47 71.79 14.57
CA MET A 78 -17.46 71.18 15.47
C MET A 78 -16.89 70.01 16.27
N MET A 79 -15.88 69.29 15.75
CA MET A 79 -15.21 68.18 16.48
C MET A 79 -14.22 68.68 17.58
N LYS A 80 -13.97 69.94 17.68
CA LYS A 80 -12.99 70.49 18.66
C LYS A 80 -13.50 70.57 20.10
N ASN A 81 -14.75 70.21 20.38
CA ASN A 81 -15.33 70.29 21.71
C ASN A 81 -15.92 68.99 22.25
N GLU A 82 -15.64 67.82 21.64
CA GLU A 82 -16.00 66.57 22.26
C GLU A 82 -15.01 66.20 23.33
N VAL A 83 -15.46 66.14 24.57
CA VAL A 83 -14.70 65.63 25.70
C VAL A 83 -14.41 64.16 25.45
N ARG A 84 -13.17 63.81 25.15
CA ARG A 84 -12.74 62.41 25.00
C ARG A 84 -12.58 61.79 26.38
N VAL A 85 -13.16 60.64 26.57
CA VAL A 85 -13.10 59.90 27.83
C VAL A 85 -12.51 58.53 27.53
N CYS A 86 -11.55 58.10 28.30
CA CYS A 86 -11.08 56.71 28.21
C CYS A 86 -12.21 55.77 28.61
N GLU A 87 -12.60 54.87 27.71
CA GLU A 87 -13.72 53.96 27.92
C GLU A 87 -13.38 52.82 28.90
N HIS A 88 -12.07 52.61 29.19
CA HIS A 88 -11.61 51.63 30.19
C HIS A 88 -11.59 52.16 31.62
N CYS A 89 -11.01 53.34 31.85
CA CYS A 89 -10.86 53.87 33.20
C CYS A 89 -11.71 55.10 33.51
N GLY A 90 -12.40 55.67 32.52
CA GLY A 90 -13.24 56.85 32.67
C GLY A 90 -12.48 58.17 32.79
N VAL A 91 -11.14 58.19 32.63
CA VAL A 91 -10.37 59.44 32.70
C VAL A 91 -10.64 60.31 31.48
N ILE A 92 -10.73 61.66 31.69
CA ILE A 92 -10.87 62.64 30.61
C ILE A 92 -9.51 62.81 29.95
N ILE A 93 -9.43 62.62 28.63
CA ILE A 93 -8.25 62.80 27.80
C ILE A 93 -8.24 64.24 27.28
N GLY A 94 -7.27 65.04 27.72
CA GLY A 94 -7.14 66.44 27.35
C GLY A 94 -6.76 66.66 25.89
N ASP A 95 -7.03 67.87 25.38
CA ASP A 95 -6.61 68.24 24.03
C ASP A 95 -5.07 68.19 23.90
N GLY A 96 -4.63 67.27 22.99
CA GLY A 96 -3.19 67.02 22.75
C GLY A 96 -2.57 65.90 23.57
N GLU A 97 -3.32 65.28 24.46
CA GLU A 97 -2.88 64.03 25.13
C GLU A 97 -2.98 62.82 24.21
N TRP A 98 -2.04 61.88 24.38
CA TRP A 98 -1.97 60.69 23.60
C TRP A 98 -3.15 59.75 23.94
N HIS A 99 -3.75 59.19 22.93
CA HIS A 99 -4.78 58.16 23.03
C HIS A 99 -4.72 57.26 21.82
N THR A 100 -5.25 56.06 21.97
CA THR A 100 -5.48 55.14 20.87
C THR A 100 -6.94 54.75 20.78
N VAL A 101 -7.30 54.11 19.69
CA VAL A 101 -8.62 53.47 19.52
C VAL A 101 -8.37 51.99 19.43
N ASP A 102 -9.01 51.22 20.30
CA ASP A 102 -8.86 49.76 20.28
C ASP A 102 -9.58 49.13 19.10
N GLY A 103 -9.43 47.81 18.95
CA GLY A 103 -10.03 47.05 17.87
C GLY A 103 -11.56 47.08 17.83
N TYR A 104 -12.19 47.46 18.94
CA TYR A 104 -13.65 47.63 19.05
C TYR A 104 -14.11 49.07 18.82
N GLY A 105 -13.20 49.97 18.53
CA GLY A 105 -13.50 51.40 18.32
C GLY A 105 -13.59 52.22 19.60
N ARG A 106 -13.17 51.68 20.76
CA ARG A 106 -13.22 52.37 22.06
C ARG A 106 -11.98 53.26 22.23
N ILE A 107 -12.18 54.47 22.73
CA ILE A 107 -11.07 55.42 23.01
C ILE A 107 -10.37 54.98 24.30
N THR A 108 -9.02 54.85 24.24
CA THR A 108 -8.19 54.35 25.35
C THR A 108 -7.06 55.35 25.64
N CYS A 109 -6.86 55.75 26.92
CA CYS A 109 -5.74 56.60 27.33
C CYS A 109 -4.40 55.87 27.31
N GLU A 110 -3.29 56.63 27.40
CA GLU A 110 -1.94 56.07 27.36
C GLU A 110 -1.69 55.02 28.45
N GLU A 111 -2.17 55.24 29.67
CA GLU A 111 -2.00 54.35 30.81
C GLU A 111 -2.73 52.99 30.56
N CYS A 112 -3.99 53.02 30.12
CA CYS A 112 -4.76 51.82 29.83
C CYS A 112 -4.23 51.07 28.58
N SER A 113 -3.66 51.80 27.61
CA SER A 113 -3.10 51.17 26.41
C SER A 113 -1.84 50.37 26.66
N GLN A 114 -1.13 50.62 27.79
CA GLN A 114 0.07 49.86 28.17
C GLN A 114 -0.28 48.43 28.61
N ASP A 115 -1.50 48.17 29.03
CA ASP A 115 -2.03 46.84 29.40
C ASP A 115 -2.69 46.16 28.23
N MET A 116 -2.67 46.73 27.01
CA MET A 116 -3.25 46.16 25.81
C MET A 116 -2.22 45.42 24.95
N TYR A 117 -2.68 44.41 24.26
CA TYR A 117 -1.88 43.63 23.35
C TYR A 117 -2.19 44.00 21.91
N TYR A 118 -1.16 44.06 21.09
CA TYR A 118 -1.24 44.43 19.68
C TYR A 118 -1.55 43.20 18.83
N CYS A 119 -2.60 43.28 17.99
CA CYS A 119 -2.88 42.27 17.00
C CYS A 119 -2.05 42.51 15.74
N GLU A 120 -1.10 41.64 15.47
CA GLU A 120 -0.16 41.75 14.34
C GLU A 120 -0.85 41.52 12.94
N CYS A 121 -2.12 41.14 12.93
CA CYS A 121 -2.88 40.91 11.70
C CYS A 121 -3.71 42.12 11.26
N CYS A 122 -4.42 42.80 12.19
CA CYS A 122 -5.28 43.95 11.88
C CYS A 122 -4.75 45.27 12.35
N ASP A 123 -3.54 45.32 12.94
CA ASP A 123 -2.88 46.53 13.46
C ASP A 123 -3.66 47.27 14.54
N ASN A 124 -4.48 46.58 15.33
CA ASN A 124 -5.29 47.15 16.41
C ASN A 124 -4.86 46.60 17.78
N TYR A 125 -5.25 47.32 18.84
CA TYR A 125 -5.00 46.95 20.23
C TYR A 125 -6.25 46.29 20.84
N PHE A 126 -6.03 45.27 21.69
CA PHE A 126 -7.07 44.51 22.36
C PHE A 126 -6.70 44.20 23.80
N GLU A 127 -7.66 43.86 24.62
CA GLU A 127 -7.40 43.33 25.95
C GLU A 127 -6.74 41.95 25.88
N MET A 128 -6.03 41.54 26.92
CA MET A 128 -5.30 40.27 26.94
C MET A 128 -6.21 39.06 26.65
N ASP A 129 -7.45 39.09 27.17
CA ASP A 129 -8.42 38.03 27.02
C ASP A 129 -8.95 37.90 25.57
N ASP A 130 -8.77 38.91 24.75
CA ASP A 130 -9.22 38.98 23.35
C ASP A 130 -8.08 38.61 22.36
N ILE A 131 -6.89 38.30 22.86
CA ILE A 131 -5.73 37.91 22.06
C ILE A 131 -5.45 36.41 22.20
N VAL A 132 -5.18 35.80 21.10
CA VAL A 132 -4.73 34.40 21.03
C VAL A 132 -3.34 34.29 20.42
N THR A 133 -2.63 33.23 20.77
CA THR A 133 -1.32 32.90 20.22
C THR A 133 -1.45 32.00 19.03
N ILE A 134 -0.73 32.31 17.96
CA ILE A 134 -0.63 31.43 16.78
C ILE A 134 0.68 30.67 16.89
N HIS A 135 0.59 29.35 16.64
CA HIS A 135 1.71 28.43 16.71
C HIS A 135 2.13 27.96 15.33
N ASP A 136 3.40 27.66 15.16
CA ASP A 136 3.92 26.99 13.99
C ASP A 136 3.91 25.46 14.16
N ARG A 137 4.52 24.74 13.21
CA ARG A 137 4.60 23.25 13.19
C ARG A 137 5.36 22.68 14.39
N ASP A 138 6.34 23.43 14.92
CA ASP A 138 7.14 22.98 16.05
C ASP A 138 6.48 23.34 17.40
N GLY A 139 5.34 24.06 17.35
CA GLY A 139 4.57 24.48 18.51
C GLY A 139 5.05 25.79 19.11
N ASP A 140 5.98 26.48 18.45
CA ASP A 140 6.48 27.79 18.86
C ASP A 140 5.48 28.90 18.54
N ILE A 141 5.39 29.91 19.41
CA ILE A 141 4.51 31.04 19.17
C ILE A 141 5.14 31.94 18.10
N VAL A 142 4.42 32.16 17.01
CA VAL A 142 4.88 32.97 15.88
C VAL A 142 4.16 34.31 15.76
N GLN A 143 2.93 34.41 16.31
CA GLN A 143 2.16 35.68 16.27
C GLN A 143 1.18 35.79 17.44
N PHE A 144 0.78 37.04 17.72
CA PHE A 144 -0.32 37.38 18.61
C PHE A 144 -1.40 38.07 17.79
N VAL A 145 -2.61 37.53 17.79
CA VAL A 145 -3.73 38.05 16.98
C VAL A 145 -5.03 38.09 17.78
N CYS A 146 -5.96 38.97 17.42
CA CYS A 146 -7.29 38.96 18.02
C CYS A 146 -8.12 37.74 17.54
N HIS A 147 -9.14 37.37 18.30
CA HIS A 147 -10.00 36.25 17.98
C HIS A 147 -10.61 36.33 16.57
N ASP A 148 -11.09 37.49 16.12
CA ASP A 148 -11.64 37.68 14.78
C ASP A 148 -10.62 37.38 13.67
N CYS A 149 -9.36 37.78 13.88
CA CYS A 149 -8.26 37.48 12.95
C CYS A 149 -7.87 35.99 13.02
N ALA A 150 -7.89 35.40 14.19
CA ALA A 150 -7.64 33.98 14.36
C ALA A 150 -8.67 33.15 13.60
N GLU A 151 -9.95 33.40 13.79
CA GLU A 151 -11.04 32.71 13.08
C GLU A 151 -11.00 32.95 11.56
N ALA A 152 -10.51 34.10 11.12
CA ALA A 152 -10.50 34.43 9.69
C ALA A 152 -9.31 33.85 8.92
N TYR A 153 -8.16 33.61 9.57
CA TYR A 153 -6.90 33.35 8.88
C TYR A 153 -6.08 32.18 9.45
N TYR A 154 -6.51 31.56 10.54
CA TYR A 154 -5.80 30.48 11.21
C TYR A 154 -6.75 29.35 11.57
N HIS A 155 -6.22 28.23 12.03
CA HIS A 155 -6.99 27.03 12.36
C HIS A 155 -6.86 26.69 13.84
N GLN A 156 -8.00 26.42 14.48
CA GLN A 156 -8.01 25.96 15.86
C GLN A 156 -8.00 24.42 15.89
N CYS A 157 -7.03 23.85 16.55
CA CYS A 157 -6.95 22.40 16.72
C CYS A 157 -8.06 21.89 17.63
N SER A 158 -8.85 20.92 17.14
CA SER A 158 -9.96 20.30 17.88
C SER A 158 -9.48 19.54 19.12
N GLU A 159 -8.25 19.01 19.11
CA GLU A 159 -7.69 18.22 20.18
C GLU A 159 -7.09 19.09 21.31
N CYS A 160 -6.21 20.05 20.96
CA CYS A 160 -5.53 20.86 21.98
C CYS A 160 -6.09 22.27 22.16
N GLY A 161 -7.01 22.70 21.30
CA GLY A 161 -7.65 24.01 21.34
C GLY A 161 -6.77 25.20 20.96
N ARG A 162 -5.49 24.98 20.58
CA ARG A 162 -4.55 26.03 20.18
C ARG A 162 -4.76 26.41 18.71
N TRP A 163 -4.33 27.62 18.36
CA TRP A 163 -4.40 28.14 16.99
C TRP A 163 -3.07 27.96 16.25
N TYR A 164 -3.15 27.58 14.98
CA TYR A 164 -2.02 27.22 14.15
C TYR A 164 -2.07 27.86 12.77
N THR A 165 -0.89 28.02 12.15
CA THR A 165 -0.76 28.41 10.74
C THR A 165 -1.20 27.26 9.82
N ASP A 166 -1.55 27.57 8.56
CA ASP A 166 -1.91 26.55 7.54
C ASP A 166 -0.85 25.44 7.41
N SER A 167 0.43 25.78 7.48
CA SER A 167 1.52 24.81 7.34
C SER A 167 1.69 23.86 8.52
N ALA A 168 1.07 24.18 9.66
CA ALA A 168 1.11 23.41 10.90
C ALA A 168 -0.19 22.69 11.21
N PHE A 169 -1.16 22.71 10.28
CA PHE A 169 -2.51 22.23 10.51
C PHE A 169 -2.98 21.29 9.41
N ASN A 170 -3.64 20.21 9.79
CA ASN A 170 -4.30 19.28 8.88
C ASN A 170 -5.79 19.66 8.80
N SER A 171 -6.19 20.31 7.71
CA SER A 171 -7.56 20.80 7.51
C SER A 171 -8.58 19.69 7.29
N ASP A 172 -8.14 18.50 6.88
CA ASP A 172 -9.04 17.36 6.66
C ASP A 172 -9.49 16.71 7.98
N ARG A 173 -8.69 16.92 9.04
CA ARG A 173 -8.90 16.33 10.37
C ARG A 173 -9.14 17.37 11.47
N ASP A 174 -9.04 18.65 11.18
CA ASP A 174 -9.13 19.76 12.14
C ASP A 174 -8.13 19.67 13.31
N VAL A 175 -6.93 19.15 13.06
CA VAL A 175 -5.89 18.97 14.08
C VAL A 175 -4.55 19.54 13.66
N CYS A 176 -3.76 19.98 14.66
CA CYS A 176 -2.39 20.45 14.42
C CYS A 176 -1.41 19.29 14.24
N ALA A 177 -0.22 19.62 13.68
CA ALA A 177 0.85 18.64 13.46
C ALA A 177 1.29 17.93 14.76
N ASN A 178 1.25 18.63 15.91
CA ASN A 178 1.64 18.06 17.21
C ASN A 178 0.58 17.09 17.81
N CYS A 179 -0.68 17.18 17.36
CA CYS A 179 -1.74 16.28 17.75
C CYS A 179 -1.94 15.15 16.73
N THR A 180 -1.27 15.22 15.57
CA THR A 180 -1.24 14.12 14.63
C THR A 180 -0.49 12.93 15.25
N PRO A 181 -1.04 11.72 15.24
CA PRO A 181 -0.32 10.53 15.67
C PRO A 181 1.01 10.38 14.89
N ASP A 182 2.06 9.93 15.58
CA ASP A 182 3.37 9.62 14.97
C ASP A 182 3.68 8.15 15.27
N VAL A 183 3.03 7.26 14.54
CA VAL A 183 3.08 5.81 14.77
C VAL A 183 3.71 5.02 13.62
N ILE A 184 3.90 5.67 12.45
CA ILE A 184 4.65 5.08 11.35
C ILE A 184 6.13 5.34 11.59
N LEU A 185 6.85 4.25 11.86
CA LEU A 185 8.27 4.29 12.24
C LEU A 185 9.17 4.51 11.01
N PRO A 186 10.41 4.99 11.21
CA PRO A 186 11.40 5.04 10.14
C PRO A 186 11.69 3.66 9.57
N TYR A 187 12.11 3.62 8.31
CA TYR A 187 12.53 2.40 7.61
C TYR A 187 13.54 1.57 8.42
N HIS A 188 13.32 0.26 8.52
CA HIS A 188 14.07 -0.68 9.36
C HIS A 188 14.04 -0.39 10.87
N ALA A 189 13.02 0.25 11.36
CA ALA A 189 12.80 0.35 12.79
C ALA A 189 12.43 -1.03 13.37
N HIS A 190 12.61 -1.17 14.68
CA HIS A 190 12.15 -2.36 15.38
C HIS A 190 10.79 -2.07 16.03
N ASN A 191 9.93 -3.09 16.10
CA ASN A 191 8.69 -2.99 16.84
C ASN A 191 8.97 -2.46 18.27
N PRO A 192 8.28 -1.43 18.75
CA PRO A 192 8.54 -0.78 20.04
C PRO A 192 8.53 -1.71 21.26
N ILE A 193 7.79 -2.82 21.19
CA ILE A 193 7.73 -3.83 22.26
C ILE A 193 8.56 -5.09 21.95
N GLY A 194 9.30 -5.09 20.82
CA GLY A 194 10.05 -6.23 20.30
C GLY A 194 9.16 -7.30 19.67
N LEU A 195 9.76 -8.43 19.27
CA LEU A 195 9.03 -9.53 18.65
C LEU A 195 8.16 -10.28 19.67
N GLN A 196 6.88 -10.46 19.35
CA GLN A 196 5.91 -11.22 20.11
C GLN A 196 5.42 -12.40 19.27
N PHE A 197 5.65 -13.62 19.74
CA PHE A 197 5.30 -14.86 19.05
C PHE A 197 3.92 -15.34 19.51
N HIS A 198 2.97 -15.49 18.57
CA HIS A 198 1.61 -15.89 18.88
C HIS A 198 1.32 -17.33 18.45
N GLY A 199 0.78 -18.11 19.35
CA GLY A 199 0.46 -19.52 19.16
C GLY A 199 1.57 -20.46 19.58
N SER A 200 1.23 -21.76 19.67
CA SER A 200 2.20 -22.84 19.98
C SER A 200 2.58 -23.56 18.70
N THR A 201 3.87 -23.78 18.48
CA THR A 201 4.35 -24.54 17.32
C THR A 201 4.21 -26.05 17.47
N GLU A 202 3.96 -26.56 18.69
CA GLU A 202 4.00 -28.00 19.00
C GLU A 202 2.96 -28.81 18.21
N TYR A 203 1.81 -28.22 17.88
CA TYR A 203 0.74 -28.88 17.12
C TYR A 203 0.26 -28.01 15.95
N SER A 204 1.08 -27.05 15.52
CA SER A 204 0.76 -26.17 14.41
C SER A 204 0.89 -26.88 13.07
N PHE A 205 0.18 -26.37 12.05
CA PHE A 205 0.23 -26.87 10.68
C PHE A 205 1.66 -26.92 10.10
N ILE A 206 2.49 -25.91 10.44
CA ILE A 206 3.92 -25.93 10.27
C ILE A 206 4.57 -25.74 11.64
N ASN A 207 5.71 -26.38 11.92
CA ASN A 207 6.40 -26.30 13.22
C ASN A 207 7.14 -24.95 13.36
N GLY A 208 6.49 -23.85 13.07
CA GLY A 208 7.12 -22.54 13.05
C GLY A 208 6.11 -21.39 12.95
N TYR A 209 6.67 -20.20 12.78
CA TYR A 209 5.91 -18.95 12.71
C TYR A 209 5.99 -18.35 11.32
N ILE A 210 4.92 -17.66 10.94
CA ILE A 210 4.84 -16.80 9.76
C ILE A 210 4.58 -15.38 10.23
N ALA A 211 5.34 -14.42 9.70
CA ALA A 211 5.08 -12.99 9.75
C ALA A 211 4.82 -12.48 8.33
N GLY A 212 4.26 -11.29 8.21
CA GLY A 212 3.99 -10.67 6.92
C GLY A 212 4.36 -9.19 6.94
N GLU A 213 4.77 -8.67 5.81
CA GLU A 213 4.99 -7.27 5.50
C GLU A 213 4.00 -6.90 4.38
N LEU A 214 2.98 -6.10 4.67
CA LEU A 214 1.95 -5.71 3.72
C LEU A 214 2.10 -4.25 3.35
N GLU A 215 2.51 -3.96 2.14
CA GLU A 215 2.66 -2.60 1.62
C GLU A 215 1.29 -2.03 1.24
N VAL A 216 0.96 -0.83 1.73
CA VAL A 216 -0.34 -0.19 1.53
C VAL A 216 -0.17 1.25 1.10
N THR A 217 -0.72 1.60 -0.05
CA THR A 217 -0.76 2.98 -0.56
C THR A 217 -1.82 3.80 0.16
N GLY A 218 -1.48 5.04 0.53
CA GLY A 218 -2.39 5.96 1.22
C GLY A 218 -2.51 5.72 2.72
N LEU A 219 -1.75 4.77 3.29
CA LEU A 219 -1.72 4.53 4.73
C LEU A 219 -0.96 5.66 5.43
N ASP A 220 -1.68 6.46 6.19
CA ASP A 220 -1.16 7.57 6.98
C ASP A 220 -1.11 7.25 8.49
N ASN A 221 -0.57 8.17 9.27
CA ASN A 221 -0.44 8.00 10.72
C ASN A 221 -1.79 7.86 11.46
N TRP A 222 -2.89 8.40 10.91
CA TRP A 222 -4.22 8.27 11.51
C TRP A 222 -4.78 6.88 11.31
N ALA A 223 -4.78 6.39 10.07
CA ALA A 223 -5.19 5.02 9.77
C ALA A 223 -4.35 4.01 10.57
N ALA A 224 -3.04 4.24 10.67
CA ALA A 224 -2.13 3.41 11.44
C ALA A 224 -2.46 3.43 12.95
N ALA A 225 -2.77 4.59 13.53
CA ALA A 225 -3.17 4.71 14.93
C ALA A 225 -4.49 3.98 15.22
N ASP A 226 -5.50 4.18 14.36
CA ASP A 226 -6.80 3.51 14.47
C ASP A 226 -6.67 1.98 14.35
N ILE A 227 -5.79 1.49 13.47
CA ILE A 227 -5.48 0.05 13.36
C ILE A 227 -4.84 -0.47 14.65
N LEU A 228 -3.86 0.25 15.24
CA LEU A 228 -3.27 -0.15 16.51
C LEU A 228 -4.32 -0.23 17.62
N GLU A 229 -5.20 0.76 17.72
CA GLU A 229 -6.26 0.77 18.74
C GLU A 229 -7.23 -0.40 18.54
N ALA A 230 -7.69 -0.62 17.30
CA ALA A 230 -8.70 -1.65 17.02
C ALA A 230 -8.17 -3.09 17.06
N CYS A 231 -6.87 -3.28 16.76
CA CYS A 231 -6.31 -4.62 16.54
C CYS A 231 -5.44 -5.15 17.69
N GLY A 232 -5.21 -4.38 18.76
CA GLY A 232 -4.44 -4.84 19.92
C GLY A 232 -3.01 -4.27 19.99
N GLY A 233 -2.77 -3.13 19.34
CA GLY A 233 -1.53 -2.36 19.45
C GLY A 233 -0.33 -3.05 18.81
N TYR A 234 0.84 -2.76 19.33
CA TYR A 234 2.12 -3.30 18.83
C TYR A 234 2.28 -4.82 19.04
N GLU A 235 1.42 -5.47 19.80
CA GLU A 235 1.31 -6.94 19.84
C GLU A 235 0.71 -7.52 18.56
N PHE A 236 -0.01 -6.72 17.79
CA PHE A 236 -0.60 -7.13 16.51
C PHE A 236 0.34 -6.86 15.34
N CYS A 237 0.75 -5.59 15.16
CA CYS A 237 1.65 -5.13 14.09
C CYS A 237 2.32 -3.82 14.48
N HIS A 238 3.23 -3.35 13.64
CA HIS A 238 3.73 -1.99 13.61
C HIS A 238 3.82 -1.52 12.16
N PHE A 239 4.15 -0.24 11.96
CA PHE A 239 4.19 0.39 10.65
C PHE A 239 5.56 0.99 10.41
N GLU A 240 6.03 0.88 9.18
CA GLU A 240 7.29 1.49 8.75
C GLU A 240 7.12 2.25 7.44
N HIS A 241 7.90 3.33 7.28
CA HIS A 241 8.05 3.98 5.99
C HIS A 241 8.89 3.11 5.07
N ASP A 242 8.38 2.82 3.86
CA ASP A 242 9.16 2.28 2.76
C ASP A 242 9.20 3.29 1.60
N CYS A 243 10.38 3.58 1.07
CA CYS A 243 10.54 4.56 -0.01
C CYS A 243 9.97 4.09 -1.36
N SER A 244 9.58 2.82 -1.49
CA SER A 244 8.95 2.25 -2.67
C SER A 244 7.42 2.43 -2.68
N VAL A 245 6.82 2.84 -1.53
CA VAL A 245 5.37 2.92 -1.34
C VAL A 245 4.96 4.35 -1.00
N ASP A 246 3.95 4.88 -1.71
CA ASP A 246 3.29 6.13 -1.31
C ASP A 246 2.26 5.83 -0.20
N GLY A 247 2.77 5.57 1.01
CA GLY A 247 2.03 5.12 2.18
C GLY A 247 2.95 4.51 3.22
N ALA A 248 2.64 3.31 3.68
CA ALA A 248 3.45 2.60 4.67
C ALA A 248 3.33 1.07 4.51
N GLU A 249 4.23 0.39 5.17
CA GLU A 249 4.28 -1.06 5.32
C GLU A 249 3.72 -1.48 6.67
N ILE A 250 2.79 -2.45 6.67
CA ILE A 250 2.25 -3.07 7.89
C ILE A 250 3.05 -4.32 8.18
N ILE A 251 3.82 -4.32 9.26
CA ILE A 251 4.66 -5.44 9.67
C ILE A 251 4.00 -6.19 10.82
N PHE A 252 3.54 -7.40 10.54
CA PHE A 252 2.82 -8.22 11.50
C PHE A 252 3.74 -8.98 12.44
N GLN A 253 3.34 -9.12 13.71
CA GLN A 253 4.01 -10.01 14.64
C GLN A 253 3.92 -11.48 14.21
N PRO A 254 4.96 -12.30 14.47
CA PRO A 254 5.01 -13.71 14.06
C PRO A 254 3.88 -14.54 14.68
N ARG A 255 3.17 -15.32 13.84
CA ARG A 255 2.05 -16.17 14.26
C ARG A 255 2.16 -17.57 13.69
N THR A 256 1.68 -18.59 14.45
CA THR A 256 1.37 -19.89 13.84
C THR A 256 0.15 -19.76 12.92
N ILE A 257 -0.11 -20.76 12.07
CA ILE A 257 -1.29 -20.75 11.18
C ILE A 257 -2.59 -20.66 12.01
N GLU A 258 -2.69 -21.38 13.10
CA GLU A 258 -3.84 -21.36 14.00
C GLU A 258 -4.00 -19.99 14.68
N ALA A 259 -2.90 -19.31 15.01
CA ALA A 259 -2.94 -17.95 15.57
C ALA A 259 -3.31 -16.92 14.49
N TRP A 260 -2.95 -17.11 13.22
CA TRP A 260 -3.46 -16.31 12.10
C TRP A 260 -4.98 -16.47 11.95
N GLU A 261 -5.49 -17.71 12.02
CA GLU A 261 -6.94 -17.98 11.99
C GLU A 261 -7.68 -17.31 13.17
N ALA A 262 -7.08 -17.36 14.35
CA ALA A 262 -7.65 -16.69 15.54
C ALA A 262 -7.61 -15.15 15.43
N ALA A 263 -6.71 -14.59 14.64
CA ALA A 263 -6.57 -13.16 14.40
C ALA A 263 -7.57 -12.59 13.36
N LYS A 264 -8.42 -13.42 12.72
CA LYS A 264 -9.40 -12.99 11.71
C LYS A 264 -10.24 -11.77 12.12
N PRO A 265 -10.76 -11.66 13.35
CA PRO A 265 -11.51 -10.47 13.74
C PRO A 265 -10.67 -9.18 13.66
N ALA A 266 -9.42 -9.21 14.12
CA ALA A 266 -8.51 -8.07 14.07
C ALA A 266 -8.13 -7.73 12.63
N ILE A 267 -7.84 -8.74 11.78
CA ILE A 267 -7.58 -8.53 10.35
C ILE A 267 -8.80 -7.91 9.65
N ASN A 268 -10.02 -8.34 9.97
CA ASN A 268 -11.24 -7.73 9.41
C ASN A 268 -11.33 -6.25 9.81
N SER A 269 -11.12 -5.93 11.10
CA SER A 269 -11.14 -4.54 11.58
C SER A 269 -10.07 -3.68 10.88
N MET A 270 -8.86 -4.21 10.70
CA MET A 270 -7.81 -3.54 9.94
C MET A 270 -8.24 -3.21 8.51
N TYR A 271 -8.80 -4.19 7.78
CA TYR A 271 -9.24 -3.97 6.40
C TYR A 271 -10.45 -3.02 6.30
N ASP A 272 -11.32 -2.98 7.30
CA ASP A 272 -12.43 -2.03 7.35
C ASP A 272 -11.90 -0.60 7.55
N ILE A 273 -10.90 -0.40 8.44
CA ILE A 273 -10.21 0.87 8.64
C ILE A 273 -9.47 1.28 7.35
N LEU A 274 -8.68 0.39 6.73
CA LEU A 274 -7.98 0.70 5.48
C LEU A 274 -8.95 1.18 4.38
N LYS A 275 -10.16 0.63 4.31
CA LYS A 275 -11.20 1.08 3.36
C LYS A 275 -11.79 2.43 3.75
N GLU A 276 -11.99 2.69 5.05
CA GLU A 276 -12.50 3.97 5.56
C GLU A 276 -11.57 5.12 5.20
N TYR A 277 -10.26 4.86 5.19
CA TYR A 277 -9.21 5.82 4.84
C TYR A 277 -8.85 5.82 3.34
N ASP A 278 -9.66 5.17 2.49
CA ASP A 278 -9.43 5.05 1.05
C ASP A 278 -8.05 4.48 0.67
N CYS A 279 -7.44 3.68 1.57
CA CYS A 279 -6.18 3.00 1.30
C CYS A 279 -6.33 1.98 0.19
N THR A 280 -5.28 1.81 -0.62
CA THR A 280 -5.27 0.93 -1.78
C THR A 280 -4.04 0.03 -1.84
N SER A 281 -4.11 -0.97 -2.71
CA SER A 281 -2.97 -1.79 -3.11
C SER A 281 -2.69 -1.52 -4.59
N GLU A 282 -1.61 -0.80 -4.87
CA GLU A 282 -1.21 -0.43 -6.22
C GLU A 282 -0.26 -1.43 -6.87
N HIS A 283 0.05 -1.22 -8.17
CA HIS A 283 1.09 -1.97 -8.85
C HIS A 283 2.45 -1.71 -8.20
N GLY A 284 3.17 -2.78 -7.89
CA GLY A 284 4.45 -2.72 -7.21
C GLY A 284 4.38 -2.96 -5.72
N ASN A 285 3.21 -2.77 -5.08
CA ASN A 285 3.06 -3.06 -3.66
C ASN A 285 3.14 -4.58 -3.38
N GLY A 286 4.00 -4.96 -2.44
CA GLY A 286 4.25 -6.34 -2.05
C GLY A 286 3.46 -6.80 -0.83
N PHE A 287 3.31 -8.11 -0.72
CA PHE A 287 2.96 -8.81 0.51
C PHE A 287 4.02 -9.88 0.76
N HIS A 288 5.08 -9.50 1.45
CA HIS A 288 6.20 -10.38 1.77
C HIS A 288 5.86 -11.28 2.95
N ILE A 289 6.28 -12.53 2.88
CA ILE A 289 6.02 -13.50 3.95
C ILE A 289 7.34 -13.98 4.52
N HIS A 290 7.55 -13.77 5.81
CA HIS A 290 8.67 -14.26 6.58
C HIS A 290 8.30 -15.54 7.33
N ILE A 291 9.10 -16.59 7.14
CA ILE A 291 8.89 -17.90 7.76
C ILE A 291 10.08 -18.18 8.67
N SER A 292 9.83 -18.52 9.92
CA SER A 292 10.92 -18.92 10.83
C SER A 292 11.65 -20.16 10.26
N ARG A 293 12.98 -20.18 10.33
CA ARG A 293 13.79 -21.33 9.84
C ARG A 293 13.45 -22.63 10.55
N THR A 294 12.97 -22.55 11.79
CA THR A 294 12.52 -23.71 12.56
C THR A 294 11.33 -24.45 11.91
N ALA A 295 10.55 -23.74 11.06
CA ALA A 295 9.49 -24.38 10.27
C ALA A 295 10.00 -25.39 9.24
N PHE A 296 11.27 -25.33 8.89
CA PHE A 296 11.90 -26.21 7.89
C PHE A 296 12.66 -27.41 8.50
N GLY A 297 12.70 -27.54 9.81
CA GLY A 297 13.33 -28.65 10.51
C GLY A 297 13.93 -28.26 11.86
N SER A 298 14.22 -29.28 12.66
CA SER A 298 14.72 -29.11 14.03
C SER A 298 16.23 -28.87 14.10
N THR A 299 16.93 -29.21 13.04
CA THR A 299 18.40 -29.06 12.94
C THR A 299 18.80 -28.22 11.74
N ASN A 300 19.93 -27.54 11.80
CA ASN A 300 20.43 -26.74 10.68
C ASN A 300 20.52 -27.56 9.37
N LYS A 301 20.83 -28.85 9.46
CA LYS A 301 20.90 -29.74 8.30
C LYS A 301 19.51 -29.97 7.69
N GLU A 302 18.50 -30.29 8.50
CA GLU A 302 17.11 -30.47 8.05
C GLU A 302 16.56 -29.17 7.46
N GLN A 303 16.81 -28.05 8.13
CA GLN A 303 16.45 -26.72 7.64
C GLN A 303 17.06 -26.47 6.27
N ALA A 304 18.38 -26.68 6.12
CA ALA A 304 19.06 -26.48 4.86
C ALA A 304 18.49 -27.36 3.72
N GLU A 305 18.22 -28.63 3.99
CA GLU A 305 17.68 -29.57 3.01
C GLU A 305 16.23 -29.19 2.61
N SER A 306 15.40 -28.78 3.56
CA SER A 306 14.00 -28.36 3.32
C SER A 306 13.92 -27.01 2.63
N ILE A 307 14.72 -26.01 3.04
CA ILE A 307 14.80 -24.70 2.39
C ILE A 307 15.24 -24.85 0.93
N ALA A 308 16.22 -25.72 0.66
CA ALA A 308 16.65 -26.03 -0.71
C ALA A 308 15.49 -26.54 -1.59
N LYS A 309 14.72 -27.47 -1.07
CA LYS A 309 13.52 -27.95 -1.77
C LYS A 309 12.45 -26.87 -1.91
N PHE A 310 12.25 -26.06 -0.86
CA PHE A 310 11.31 -24.94 -0.89
C PHE A 310 11.65 -23.91 -1.98
N MET A 311 12.92 -23.50 -2.11
CA MET A 311 13.35 -22.62 -3.19
C MET A 311 13.06 -23.21 -4.59
N ARG A 312 13.20 -24.55 -4.74
CA ARG A 312 12.86 -25.22 -6.03
C ARG A 312 11.38 -25.16 -6.37
N LEU A 313 10.48 -25.13 -5.37
CA LEU A 313 9.05 -24.93 -5.61
C LEU A 313 8.76 -23.56 -6.25
N PHE A 314 9.67 -22.58 -6.10
CA PHE A 314 9.56 -21.21 -6.65
C PHE A 314 10.56 -20.97 -7.79
N SER A 315 11.07 -22.02 -8.45
CA SER A 315 12.12 -21.88 -9.47
C SER A 315 11.71 -22.42 -10.82
N GLY A 316 12.33 -21.94 -11.90
CA GLY A 316 12.10 -22.40 -13.26
C GLY A 316 10.66 -22.26 -13.71
N ASP A 317 10.07 -23.33 -14.28
CA ASP A 317 8.66 -23.31 -14.71
C ASP A 317 7.68 -23.10 -13.55
N ASN A 318 8.05 -23.51 -12.34
CA ASN A 318 7.24 -23.26 -11.14
C ASN A 318 7.21 -21.76 -10.79
N HIS A 319 8.30 -21.03 -10.99
CA HIS A 319 8.38 -19.59 -10.72
C HIS A 319 7.29 -18.83 -11.50
N ILE A 320 7.14 -19.11 -12.78
CA ILE A 320 6.10 -18.49 -13.63
C ILE A 320 4.70 -18.74 -13.05
N ARG A 321 4.42 -19.96 -12.63
CA ARG A 321 3.13 -20.33 -12.03
C ARG A 321 2.93 -19.67 -10.67
N CYS A 322 3.96 -19.60 -9.84
CA CYS A 322 3.93 -18.91 -8.57
C CYS A 322 3.70 -17.40 -8.75
N CYS A 323 4.31 -16.76 -9.76
CA CYS A 323 4.00 -15.37 -10.11
C CYS A 323 2.52 -15.18 -10.47
N MET A 324 1.93 -16.08 -11.24
CA MET A 324 0.49 -16.03 -11.55
C MET A 324 -0.38 -16.15 -10.29
N ILE A 325 -0.06 -17.09 -9.41
CA ILE A 325 -0.77 -17.32 -8.14
C ILE A 325 -0.64 -16.11 -7.23
N ALA A 326 0.54 -15.52 -7.16
CA ALA A 326 0.87 -14.34 -6.36
C ALA A 326 0.35 -13.03 -6.96
N GLU A 327 -0.16 -13.05 -8.20
CA GLU A 327 -0.49 -11.87 -9.02
C GLU A 327 0.71 -10.92 -9.24
N CYS A 328 1.92 -11.43 -9.10
CA CYS A 328 3.15 -10.72 -9.35
C CYS A 328 3.30 -10.43 -10.85
N SER A 329 3.48 -9.18 -11.23
CA SER A 329 3.70 -8.83 -12.63
C SER A 329 5.08 -9.32 -13.10
N SER A 330 5.27 -9.44 -14.41
CA SER A 330 6.59 -9.81 -14.96
C SER A 330 7.67 -8.77 -14.67
N THR A 331 7.30 -7.50 -14.52
CA THR A 331 8.20 -6.41 -14.15
C THR A 331 8.59 -6.53 -12.69
N ASP A 332 7.62 -6.69 -11.78
CA ASP A 332 7.87 -6.83 -10.36
C ASP A 332 8.68 -8.09 -10.06
N ALA A 333 8.37 -9.23 -10.73
CA ALA A 333 9.14 -10.45 -10.62
C ALA A 333 10.60 -10.27 -11.08
N HIS A 334 10.83 -9.50 -12.15
CA HIS A 334 12.18 -9.20 -12.64
C HIS A 334 12.97 -8.31 -11.68
N ASP A 335 12.35 -7.30 -11.12
CA ASP A 335 13.04 -6.28 -10.35
C ASP A 335 13.21 -6.68 -8.87
N TRP A 336 12.18 -7.31 -8.27
CA TRP A 336 12.11 -7.53 -6.83
C TRP A 336 12.03 -9.00 -6.37
N ALA A 337 11.68 -9.93 -7.26
CA ALA A 337 11.42 -11.34 -6.92
C ALA A 337 11.88 -12.32 -8.00
N ARG A 338 13.12 -12.20 -8.45
CA ARG A 338 13.68 -13.01 -9.55
C ARG A 338 13.68 -14.50 -9.25
N ASP A 339 13.64 -15.30 -10.32
CA ASP A 339 13.80 -16.76 -10.23
C ASP A 339 15.09 -17.14 -9.48
N CYS A 340 14.92 -17.94 -8.44
CA CYS A 340 16.03 -18.42 -7.61
C CYS A 340 16.65 -19.73 -8.12
N GLY A 341 16.26 -20.23 -9.30
CA GLY A 341 16.68 -21.53 -9.82
C GLY A 341 18.18 -21.72 -10.05
N GLN A 342 18.92 -20.66 -10.35
CA GLN A 342 20.38 -20.74 -10.42
C GLN A 342 21.02 -20.97 -9.04
N TYR A 343 20.36 -20.55 -7.96
CA TYR A 343 20.81 -20.75 -6.59
C TYR A 343 20.40 -22.11 -6.05
N ALA A 344 19.26 -22.63 -6.47
CA ALA A 344 18.73 -23.93 -6.07
C ALA A 344 19.63 -25.12 -6.48
N LYS A 345 20.44 -24.97 -7.54
CA LYS A 345 21.35 -26.05 -8.02
C LYS A 345 22.61 -26.23 -7.19
N ASP A 346 23.10 -25.15 -6.55
CA ASP A 346 24.34 -25.16 -5.77
C ASP A 346 24.12 -25.25 -4.24
N GLU A 347 22.93 -25.53 -3.81
CA GLU A 347 22.37 -25.17 -2.53
C GLU A 347 22.81 -25.95 -1.34
N GLN A 348 23.03 -27.25 -1.45
CA GLN A 348 23.62 -28.04 -0.35
C GLN A 348 24.99 -27.49 0.07
N ARG A 349 25.62 -26.75 -0.81
CA ARG A 349 26.91 -26.11 -0.57
C ARG A 349 26.78 -24.69 -0.06
N ARG A 350 25.74 -23.97 -0.44
CA ARG A 350 25.53 -22.53 -0.16
C ARG A 350 24.80 -22.24 1.12
N ILE A 351 23.82 -23.08 1.51
CA ILE A 351 23.08 -22.91 2.77
C ILE A 351 24.02 -23.11 3.98
N ALA A 352 25.07 -23.97 3.82
CA ALA A 352 26.10 -24.08 4.81
C ALA A 352 27.07 -22.87 4.87
N GLU A 353 27.12 -22.08 3.79
CA GLU A 353 27.98 -20.89 3.66
C GLU A 353 27.18 -19.56 3.68
N ALA A 354 25.86 -19.61 4.00
CA ALA A 354 24.87 -18.54 4.07
C ALA A 354 25.33 -17.11 3.75
N HIS A 355 24.50 -16.33 3.16
CA HIS A 355 24.58 -14.96 2.67
C HIS A 355 24.80 -14.89 1.15
N THR A 356 23.77 -15.27 0.40
CA THR A 356 23.65 -14.80 -0.98
C THR A 356 23.36 -13.32 -0.89
N GLY A 357 24.27 -12.45 -1.31
CA GLY A 357 24.10 -11.00 -1.25
C GLY A 357 23.02 -10.44 -2.16
N ASP A 358 22.13 -11.29 -2.70
CA ASP A 358 21.01 -10.92 -3.55
C ASP A 358 19.68 -11.19 -2.82
N ARG A 359 19.10 -10.13 -2.26
CA ARG A 359 17.79 -10.19 -1.58
C ARG A 359 16.61 -10.13 -2.55
N TYR A 360 16.81 -9.74 -3.81
CA TYR A 360 15.76 -9.55 -4.81
C TYR A 360 15.44 -10.82 -5.61
N ILE A 361 15.33 -11.94 -4.93
CA ILE A 361 14.92 -13.23 -5.48
C ILE A 361 13.62 -13.70 -4.83
N ALA A 362 12.88 -14.56 -5.51
CA ALA A 362 11.56 -15.03 -5.11
C ALA A 362 11.51 -15.59 -3.68
N VAL A 363 12.59 -16.29 -3.28
CA VAL A 363 12.80 -16.82 -1.93
C VAL A 363 14.14 -16.33 -1.43
N ASN A 364 14.13 -15.30 -0.61
CA ASN A 364 15.31 -14.72 0.01
C ASN A 364 15.69 -15.50 1.29
N VAL A 365 16.92 -15.97 1.37
CA VAL A 365 17.45 -16.76 2.50
C VAL A 365 18.61 -16.05 3.21
N SER A 366 18.78 -14.75 2.98
CA SER A 366 19.87 -13.96 3.55
C SER A 366 19.72 -13.68 5.05
N ASN A 367 18.51 -13.78 5.61
CA ASN A 367 18.26 -13.61 7.03
C ASN A 367 18.64 -14.87 7.81
N ASP A 368 19.25 -14.68 8.98
CA ASP A 368 19.70 -15.79 9.84
C ASP A 368 18.53 -16.57 10.46
N ASP A 369 17.43 -15.88 10.81
CA ASP A 369 16.30 -16.44 11.55
C ASP A 369 15.11 -16.78 10.67
N THR A 370 14.98 -16.19 9.48
CA THR A 370 13.83 -16.35 8.61
C THR A 370 14.20 -16.68 7.16
N VAL A 371 13.21 -17.19 6.45
CA VAL A 371 13.14 -17.29 4.97
C VAL A 371 12.03 -16.37 4.52
N GLU A 372 12.32 -15.48 3.59
CA GLU A 372 11.37 -14.48 3.07
C GLU A 372 10.88 -14.88 1.67
N VAL A 373 9.58 -14.90 1.45
CA VAL A 373 8.96 -15.04 0.11
C VAL A 373 8.50 -13.67 -0.37
N ARG A 374 9.05 -13.17 -1.47
CA ARG A 374 8.86 -11.83 -2.00
C ARG A 374 7.88 -11.73 -3.18
N LEU A 375 7.32 -12.84 -3.63
CA LEU A 375 6.43 -12.89 -4.81
C LEU A 375 5.04 -12.32 -4.58
N GLY A 376 4.56 -12.27 -3.31
CA GLY A 376 3.19 -11.88 -3.00
C GLY A 376 2.92 -10.43 -3.39
N ARG A 377 1.82 -10.19 -4.12
CA ARG A 377 1.29 -8.85 -4.32
C ARG A 377 0.44 -8.47 -3.12
N SER A 378 0.56 -7.23 -2.69
CA SER A 378 -0.35 -6.63 -1.71
C SER A 378 -1.80 -6.70 -2.17
N THR A 379 -2.74 -6.77 -1.23
CA THR A 379 -4.15 -6.98 -1.54
C THR A 379 -5.07 -6.31 -0.54
N MET A 380 -6.18 -5.77 -1.02
CA MET A 380 -7.29 -5.28 -0.20
C MET A 380 -8.37 -6.36 0.02
N SER A 381 -8.12 -7.61 -0.37
CA SER A 381 -9.01 -8.76 -0.16
C SER A 381 -8.53 -9.63 1.00
N ILE A 382 -9.36 -9.76 2.03
CA ILE A 382 -9.11 -10.61 3.20
C ILE A 382 -8.95 -12.07 2.81
N ASP A 383 -9.79 -12.57 1.90
CA ASP A 383 -9.72 -13.95 1.42
C ASP A 383 -8.39 -14.23 0.73
N ARG A 384 -7.91 -13.28 -0.08
CA ARG A 384 -6.63 -13.41 -0.75
C ARG A 384 -5.45 -13.31 0.22
N PHE A 385 -5.53 -12.44 1.22
CA PHE A 385 -4.54 -12.34 2.29
C PHE A 385 -4.34 -13.69 2.99
N TYR A 386 -5.44 -14.34 3.43
CA TYR A 386 -5.36 -15.65 4.06
C TYR A 386 -4.95 -16.76 3.09
N SER A 387 -5.48 -16.77 1.88
CA SER A 387 -5.13 -17.77 0.88
C SER A 387 -3.63 -17.74 0.55
N TRP A 388 -3.00 -16.55 0.53
CA TRP A 388 -1.56 -16.43 0.32
C TRP A 388 -0.76 -17.00 1.49
N ILE A 389 -1.13 -16.69 2.73
CA ILE A 389 -0.50 -17.26 3.94
C ILE A 389 -0.61 -18.79 3.92
N HIS A 390 -1.80 -19.33 3.64
CA HIS A 390 -2.05 -20.78 3.58
C HIS A 390 -1.28 -21.45 2.44
N PHE A 391 -1.19 -20.79 1.29
CA PHE A 391 -0.37 -21.28 0.17
C PHE A 391 1.10 -21.42 0.59
N ILE A 392 1.68 -20.40 1.20
CA ILE A 392 3.06 -20.45 1.67
C ILE A 392 3.25 -21.54 2.73
N ALA A 393 2.37 -21.64 3.72
CA ALA A 393 2.42 -22.69 4.73
C ALA A 393 2.34 -24.10 4.12
N ALA A 394 1.46 -24.30 3.13
CA ALA A 394 1.37 -25.57 2.40
C ALA A 394 2.67 -25.90 1.66
N MET A 395 3.34 -24.90 1.09
CA MET A 395 4.64 -25.07 0.42
C MET A 395 5.74 -25.44 1.40
N VAL A 396 5.79 -24.82 2.59
CA VAL A 396 6.71 -25.22 3.66
C VAL A 396 6.53 -26.68 4.02
N ARG A 397 5.29 -27.11 4.28
CA ARG A 397 4.98 -28.50 4.61
C ARG A 397 5.33 -29.47 3.49
N ARG A 398 5.14 -29.07 2.22
CA ARG A 398 5.54 -29.88 1.08
C ARG A 398 7.06 -30.04 1.00
N ALA A 399 7.81 -28.98 1.22
CA ALA A 399 9.27 -29.01 1.19
C ALA A 399 9.87 -29.99 2.20
N GLU A 400 9.24 -30.21 3.34
CA GLU A 400 9.70 -31.24 4.29
C GLU A 400 9.59 -32.67 3.72
N THR A 401 8.53 -32.95 2.98
CA THR A 401 8.11 -34.33 2.64
C THR A 401 8.50 -34.80 1.25
N ILE A 402 8.69 -33.89 0.28
CA ILE A 402 9.01 -34.23 -1.11
C ILE A 402 10.51 -34.41 -1.32
N THR A 403 10.87 -35.11 -2.39
CA THR A 403 12.25 -35.18 -2.89
C THR A 403 12.59 -33.97 -3.76
N VAL A 404 13.88 -33.72 -3.99
CA VAL A 404 14.34 -32.66 -4.90
C VAL A 404 13.73 -32.78 -6.30
N LYS A 405 13.59 -34.02 -6.81
CA LYS A 405 13.01 -34.27 -8.14
C LYS A 405 11.51 -33.94 -8.18
N GLU A 406 10.80 -34.26 -7.12
CA GLU A 406 9.35 -33.99 -7.02
C GLU A 406 9.07 -32.50 -6.84
N ALA A 407 10.02 -31.72 -6.26
CA ALA A 407 9.91 -30.27 -6.15
C ALA A 407 9.92 -29.55 -7.52
N ASP A 408 10.49 -30.18 -8.56
CA ASP A 408 10.46 -29.63 -9.92
C ASP A 408 9.11 -29.86 -10.64
N ASP A 409 8.23 -30.72 -10.11
CA ASP A 409 6.94 -31.08 -10.71
C ASP A 409 5.80 -30.39 -9.96
N PHE A 410 5.29 -29.30 -10.54
CA PHE A 410 4.18 -28.53 -9.99
C PHE A 410 2.93 -29.37 -9.71
N ASN A 411 2.57 -30.29 -10.59
CA ASN A 411 1.42 -31.16 -10.40
C ASN A 411 1.58 -32.06 -9.19
N TYR A 412 2.81 -32.54 -8.95
CA TYR A 412 3.11 -33.42 -7.83
C TYR A 412 2.92 -32.76 -6.47
N TRP A 413 3.50 -31.57 -6.28
CA TRP A 413 3.42 -30.90 -4.99
C TRP A 413 2.09 -30.18 -4.76
N MET A 414 1.37 -29.79 -5.82
CA MET A 414 0.03 -29.20 -5.72
C MET A 414 -1.05 -30.26 -5.46
N TYR A 415 -0.84 -31.50 -5.90
CA TYR A 415 -1.79 -32.60 -5.67
C TYR A 415 -1.88 -32.93 -4.19
N GLY A 416 -3.10 -32.83 -3.61
CA GLY A 416 -3.34 -33.03 -2.17
C GLY A 416 -2.98 -31.82 -1.29
N ALA A 417 -2.76 -30.65 -1.87
CA ALA A 417 -2.74 -29.39 -1.12
C ALA A 417 -4.13 -29.11 -0.51
N PRO A 418 -4.24 -28.28 0.56
CA PRO A 418 -5.51 -27.87 1.12
C PRO A 418 -6.46 -27.29 0.07
N ALA A 419 -7.78 -27.41 0.28
CA ALA A 419 -8.78 -27.03 -0.72
C ALA A 419 -8.76 -25.54 -1.07
N ASP A 420 -8.56 -24.66 -0.09
CA ASP A 420 -8.41 -23.22 -0.25
C ASP A 420 -7.17 -22.86 -1.10
N VAL A 421 -6.06 -23.58 -0.91
CA VAL A 421 -4.86 -23.45 -1.74
C VAL A 421 -5.12 -23.87 -3.18
N GLN A 422 -5.84 -24.97 -3.38
CA GLN A 422 -6.23 -25.42 -4.71
C GLN A 422 -7.18 -24.43 -5.41
N GLU A 423 -8.08 -23.82 -4.68
CA GLU A 423 -8.99 -22.78 -5.16
C GLU A 423 -8.22 -21.51 -5.56
N LEU A 424 -7.30 -21.03 -4.72
CA LEU A 424 -6.42 -19.90 -5.04
C LEU A 424 -5.66 -20.15 -6.35
N VAL A 425 -5.03 -21.31 -6.49
CA VAL A 425 -4.25 -21.68 -7.67
C VAL A 425 -5.11 -21.72 -8.93
N THR A 426 -6.31 -22.30 -8.82
CA THR A 426 -7.24 -22.43 -9.95
C THR A 426 -7.83 -21.07 -10.37
N SER A 427 -8.16 -20.23 -9.40
CA SER A 427 -8.67 -18.87 -9.65
C SER A 427 -7.64 -17.96 -10.33
N ALA A 428 -6.35 -18.21 -10.06
CA ALA A 428 -5.24 -17.55 -10.76
C ALA A 428 -5.02 -18.06 -12.20
N GLY A 429 -5.87 -18.97 -12.70
CA GLY A 429 -5.75 -19.56 -14.03
C GLY A 429 -4.64 -20.60 -14.16
N VAL A 430 -4.09 -21.07 -13.05
CA VAL A 430 -3.08 -22.14 -13.01
C VAL A 430 -3.78 -23.47 -12.79
N TYR A 431 -3.63 -24.37 -13.72
CA TYR A 431 -4.24 -25.70 -13.66
C TYR A 431 -3.19 -26.75 -13.32
N PHE A 432 -3.61 -27.74 -12.54
CA PHE A 432 -2.81 -28.88 -12.17
C PHE A 432 -3.61 -30.18 -12.38
N THR A 433 -2.89 -31.24 -12.60
CA THR A 433 -3.47 -32.56 -12.81
C THR A 433 -2.91 -33.53 -11.79
N GLU A 434 -3.60 -34.67 -11.60
CA GLU A 434 -3.02 -35.74 -10.80
C GLU A 434 -1.62 -36.11 -11.32
N PRO A 435 -0.60 -36.14 -10.44
CA PRO A 435 0.77 -36.43 -10.86
C PRO A 435 0.88 -37.83 -11.42
N ILE A 436 1.78 -37.99 -12.39
CA ILE A 436 2.09 -39.32 -12.94
C ILE A 436 2.84 -40.13 -11.88
N ARG A 437 2.19 -41.08 -11.26
CA ARG A 437 2.81 -41.98 -10.29
C ARG A 437 3.45 -43.15 -10.98
N PRO A 438 4.70 -43.54 -10.64
CA PRO A 438 5.30 -44.75 -11.14
C PRO A 438 4.40 -45.96 -10.85
N ILE A 439 4.19 -46.78 -11.83
CA ILE A 439 3.47 -48.06 -11.65
C ILE A 439 4.49 -49.21 -11.43
N PRO A 440 4.15 -50.22 -10.61
CA PRO A 440 5.05 -51.34 -10.40
C PRO A 440 5.40 -52.01 -11.75
N ALA A 441 6.66 -52.45 -11.87
CA ALA A 441 7.16 -53.03 -13.11
C ALA A 441 6.34 -54.27 -13.55
N GLU A 442 5.82 -55.03 -12.60
CA GLU A 442 4.93 -56.15 -12.86
C GLU A 442 3.63 -55.72 -13.53
N ARG A 443 3.02 -54.65 -12.99
CA ARG A 443 1.79 -54.07 -13.55
C ARG A 443 2.03 -53.43 -14.92
N TYR A 444 3.16 -52.71 -15.09
CA TYR A 444 3.58 -52.19 -16.39
C TYR A 444 3.67 -53.31 -17.45
N ASN A 445 4.38 -54.40 -17.12
CA ASN A 445 4.53 -55.55 -18.02
C ASN A 445 3.19 -56.27 -18.31
N GLU A 446 2.30 -56.31 -17.33
CA GLU A 446 0.95 -56.84 -17.51
C GLU A 446 0.16 -56.03 -18.54
N ILE A 447 0.14 -54.69 -18.38
CA ILE A 447 -0.54 -53.79 -19.32
C ILE A 447 0.04 -53.95 -20.72
N ILE A 448 1.37 -53.92 -20.88
CA ILE A 448 2.03 -54.09 -22.17
C ILE A 448 1.63 -55.44 -22.83
N LYS A 449 1.59 -56.53 -22.06
CA LYS A 449 1.14 -57.84 -22.57
C LYS A 449 -0.33 -57.82 -23.01
N MET A 450 -1.21 -57.16 -22.25
CA MET A 450 -2.60 -57.01 -22.62
C MET A 450 -2.79 -56.21 -23.91
N LEU A 451 -2.09 -55.06 -24.02
CA LEU A 451 -2.11 -54.25 -25.22
C LEU A 451 -1.57 -54.97 -26.44
N ALA A 452 -0.46 -55.70 -26.30
CA ALA A 452 0.12 -56.51 -27.37
C ALA A 452 -0.80 -57.64 -27.86
N ARG A 453 -1.50 -58.29 -26.94
CA ARG A 453 -2.46 -59.35 -27.28
C ARG A 453 -3.67 -58.82 -28.05
N ASN A 454 -4.07 -57.62 -27.82
CA ASN A 454 -5.22 -56.99 -28.41
C ASN A 454 -4.89 -55.98 -29.52
N LEU A 455 -3.61 -55.89 -29.96
CA LEU A 455 -3.12 -54.90 -30.92
C LEU A 455 -3.98 -54.84 -32.19
N LYS A 456 -4.27 -56.01 -32.78
CA LYS A 456 -5.11 -56.09 -33.99
C LYS A 456 -6.53 -55.51 -33.76
N TYR A 457 -7.15 -55.82 -32.61
CA TYR A 457 -8.47 -55.33 -32.28
C TYR A 457 -8.43 -53.79 -32.03
N ILE A 458 -7.36 -53.29 -31.43
CA ILE A 458 -7.15 -51.86 -31.22
C ILE A 458 -7.00 -51.14 -32.57
N GLU A 459 -6.23 -51.69 -33.49
CA GLU A 459 -6.07 -51.15 -34.85
C GLU A 459 -7.42 -51.15 -35.62
N GLU A 460 -8.18 -52.22 -35.57
CA GLU A 460 -9.50 -52.31 -36.20
C GLU A 460 -10.49 -51.31 -35.59
N ALA A 461 -10.51 -51.13 -34.27
CA ALA A 461 -11.38 -50.19 -33.57
C ALA A 461 -11.06 -48.73 -33.85
N VAL A 462 -9.78 -48.40 -33.99
CA VAL A 462 -9.29 -47.03 -34.24
C VAL A 462 -9.44 -46.63 -35.73
N THR A 463 -9.24 -47.57 -36.66
CA THR A 463 -9.33 -47.31 -38.12
C THR A 463 -10.76 -47.28 -38.65
N GLY A 464 -11.71 -47.94 -37.96
CA GLY A 464 -13.08 -48.07 -38.43
C GLY A 464 -14.10 -47.04 -37.94
N LYS A 465 -13.80 -46.23 -36.93
CA LYS A 465 -14.72 -45.22 -36.33
C LYS A 465 -13.93 -44.06 -35.75
N CYS A 466 -14.50 -42.87 -35.77
CA CYS A 466 -14.00 -41.69 -34.98
C CYS A 466 -14.13 -41.94 -33.47
N VAL A 467 -13.46 -42.94 -32.93
CA VAL A 467 -13.44 -43.26 -31.49
C VAL A 467 -12.11 -42.78 -30.94
N ASN A 468 -12.13 -42.08 -29.78
CA ASN A 468 -10.93 -41.68 -29.10
C ASN A 468 -10.09 -42.94 -28.78
N ARG A 469 -8.85 -42.94 -29.29
CA ARG A 469 -7.90 -44.05 -29.10
C ARG A 469 -7.70 -44.40 -27.62
N TYR A 470 -7.70 -43.42 -26.77
CA TYR A 470 -7.55 -43.58 -25.33
C TYR A 470 -8.71 -44.38 -24.71
N ASP A 471 -9.96 -44.06 -25.04
CA ASP A 471 -11.12 -44.76 -24.48
C ASP A 471 -11.13 -46.26 -24.85
N VAL A 472 -10.66 -46.59 -26.05
CA VAL A 472 -10.51 -48.00 -26.50
C VAL A 472 -9.41 -48.69 -25.68
N LEU A 473 -8.26 -48.05 -25.51
CA LEU A 473 -7.13 -48.62 -24.76
C LEU A 473 -7.48 -48.78 -23.27
N LYS A 474 -8.18 -47.81 -22.68
CA LYS A 474 -8.64 -47.84 -21.30
C LYS A 474 -9.58 -49.01 -21.03
N LYS A 475 -10.54 -49.26 -21.95
CA LYS A 475 -11.48 -50.37 -21.83
C LYS A 475 -10.81 -51.75 -22.01
N ILE A 476 -9.91 -51.90 -22.97
CA ILE A 476 -9.25 -53.19 -23.29
C ILE A 476 -8.27 -53.60 -22.19
N ALA A 477 -7.47 -52.66 -21.70
CA ALA A 477 -6.42 -52.95 -20.73
C ALA A 477 -6.87 -52.73 -19.28
N ASN A 478 -8.08 -52.21 -19.06
CA ASN A 478 -8.60 -51.83 -17.75
C ASN A 478 -7.58 -51.00 -16.95
N ILE A 479 -7.02 -49.98 -17.62
CA ILE A 479 -5.99 -49.10 -17.06
C ILE A 479 -6.61 -47.84 -16.45
N THR A 480 -5.99 -47.33 -15.41
CA THR A 480 -6.30 -46.03 -14.81
C THR A 480 -5.72 -44.91 -15.66
N ASP A 481 -6.20 -43.68 -15.41
CA ASP A 481 -5.67 -42.49 -16.08
C ASP A 481 -4.19 -42.29 -15.79
N ASN A 482 -3.73 -42.58 -14.55
CA ASN A 482 -2.31 -42.54 -14.19
C ASN A 482 -1.49 -43.56 -14.99
N GLU A 483 -1.99 -44.82 -15.13
CA GLU A 483 -1.32 -45.84 -15.92
C GLU A 483 -1.26 -45.44 -17.40
N ALA A 484 -2.29 -44.82 -17.93
CA ALA A 484 -2.31 -44.31 -19.29
C ALA A 484 -1.27 -43.18 -19.51
N ARG A 485 -1.11 -42.27 -18.55
CA ARG A 485 -0.09 -41.23 -18.60
C ARG A 485 1.34 -41.79 -18.52
N VAL A 486 1.59 -42.77 -17.62
CA VAL A 486 2.88 -43.48 -17.56
C VAL A 486 3.26 -44.12 -18.89
N LEU A 487 2.26 -44.61 -19.63
CA LEU A 487 2.43 -45.25 -20.92
C LEU A 487 2.48 -44.25 -22.10
N GLY A 488 2.33 -42.96 -21.85
CA GLY A 488 2.29 -41.95 -22.90
C GLY A 488 1.05 -42.06 -23.82
N LEU A 489 -0.05 -42.53 -23.28
CA LEU A 489 -1.33 -42.74 -24.02
C LEU A 489 -2.32 -41.58 -23.81
N LEU A 490 -2.05 -40.70 -22.82
CA LEU A 490 -2.75 -39.44 -22.47
C LEU A 490 -1.81 -38.28 -22.56
#